data_88c71b061cd2a13e7baf2ab3f5dd7cbe
#
_entry.id   88c71b061cd2a13e7baf2ab3f5dd7cbe
#
_cell.length_a   1.000
_cell.length_b   1.000
_cell.length_c   1.000
_cell.angle_alpha   90.00
_cell.angle_beta   90.00
_cell.angle_gamma   90.00
#
_symmetry.space_group_name_H-M   'P 1'
#
loop_
_entity.id
_entity.type
_entity.pdbx_description
1 polymer ?
#
loop_
_entity_poly.entity_id
_entity_poly.type
_entity_poly.pdbx_seq_one_letter_code
_entity_poly.pdbx_strand_id
1 'polypeptide(L)'
;PKPVQKQLPMWLGGASKPAIRRTARFGTGWQAGLETPDEVAPVISAIRQALVEERRTIDHDHYGAAFSFRFGNWREPAVQKAAAFFQGRLARAPEPRIVAGGSDEILARVAEFIAAGASKFILSPIGDNDRDIVSQTKHLIEEVLPEVKKLNQ
;
A
#
# COMPACT_ATOMS: atom_id res chain seq x y z
N PRO A 1 -9.21 12.43 -28.10
CA PRO A 1 -8.12 13.25 -27.54
C PRO A 1 -6.88 12.39 -27.32
N LYS A 2 -5.70 12.99 -27.53
CA LYS A 2 -4.42 12.34 -27.23
C LYS A 2 -3.90 12.87 -25.89
N PRO A 3 -3.18 12.05 -25.09
CA PRO A 3 -2.56 12.55 -23.87
C PRO A 3 -1.51 13.62 -24.17
N VAL A 4 -1.41 14.61 -23.30
CA VAL A 4 -0.40 15.67 -23.39
C VAL A 4 1.00 15.09 -23.14
N GLN A 5 1.11 14.09 -22.30
CA GLN A 5 2.35 13.39 -22.00
C GLN A 5 2.70 12.42 -23.14
N LYS A 6 3.94 12.45 -23.59
CA LYS A 6 4.44 11.49 -24.62
C LYS A 6 4.42 10.05 -24.11
N GLN A 7 4.64 9.84 -22.82
CA GLN A 7 4.61 8.55 -22.16
C GLN A 7 3.75 8.64 -20.90
N LEU A 8 2.70 7.82 -20.82
CA LEU A 8 1.83 7.75 -19.66
C LEU A 8 2.52 6.93 -18.56
N PRO A 9 2.53 7.40 -17.31
CA PRO A 9 2.91 6.58 -16.17
C PRO A 9 1.99 5.36 -16.07
N MET A 10 2.58 4.16 -15.98
CA MET A 10 1.85 2.91 -15.89
C MET A 10 2.25 2.15 -14.64
N TRP A 11 1.38 2.17 -13.65
CA TRP A 11 1.55 1.39 -12.43
C TRP A 11 0.86 0.05 -12.57
N LEU A 12 1.59 -1.01 -12.26
CA LEU A 12 1.09 -2.38 -12.39
C LEU A 12 1.07 -3.04 -11.01
N GLY A 13 0.13 -3.95 -10.82
CA GLY A 13 0.00 -4.72 -9.59
C GLY A 13 0.23 -6.21 -9.82
N GLY A 14 0.20 -6.95 -8.69
CA GLY A 14 0.31 -8.40 -8.63
C GLY A 14 1.71 -8.90 -8.35
N ALA A 15 1.74 -10.06 -7.65
CA ALA A 15 2.96 -10.69 -7.12
C ALA A 15 3.37 -11.96 -7.88
N SER A 16 2.59 -12.39 -8.88
CA SER A 16 2.93 -13.58 -9.67
C SER A 16 4.12 -13.34 -10.60
N LYS A 17 4.85 -14.40 -10.96
CA LYS A 17 5.96 -14.32 -11.92
C LYS A 17 5.59 -13.61 -13.23
N PRO A 18 4.41 -13.84 -13.86
CA PRO A 18 3.99 -13.09 -15.05
C PRO A 18 3.74 -11.61 -14.75
N ALA A 19 3.18 -11.26 -13.57
CA ALA A 19 2.96 -9.87 -13.18
C ALA A 19 4.29 -9.13 -12.97
N ILE A 20 5.26 -9.74 -12.31
CA ILE A 20 6.61 -9.20 -12.11
C ILE A 20 7.27 -8.91 -13.46
N ARG A 21 7.28 -9.88 -14.38
CA ARG A 21 7.84 -9.68 -15.73
C ARG A 21 7.14 -8.55 -16.50
N ARG A 22 5.81 -8.49 -16.42
CA ARG A 22 5.03 -7.42 -17.07
C ARG A 22 5.37 -6.06 -16.49
N THR A 23 5.54 -5.96 -15.15
CA THR A 23 5.97 -4.73 -14.48
C THR A 23 7.37 -4.31 -14.96
N ALA A 24 8.33 -5.21 -14.98
CA ALA A 24 9.68 -4.92 -15.45
C ALA A 24 9.69 -4.48 -16.92
N ARG A 25 8.85 -5.06 -17.77
CA ARG A 25 8.83 -4.79 -19.21
C ARG A 25 8.09 -3.51 -19.58
N PHE A 26 7.01 -3.16 -18.89
CA PHE A 26 6.13 -2.08 -19.30
C PHE A 26 5.84 -1.04 -18.21
N GLY A 27 6.01 -1.39 -16.93
CA GLY A 27 5.66 -0.53 -15.81
C GLY A 27 6.59 0.66 -15.63
N THR A 28 6.06 1.74 -15.09
CA THR A 28 6.79 2.87 -14.53
C THR A 28 6.75 2.85 -13.01
N GLY A 29 5.95 1.95 -12.43
CA GLY A 29 5.82 1.70 -11.00
C GLY A 29 5.11 0.39 -10.73
N TRP A 30 5.21 -0.06 -9.49
CA TRP A 30 4.49 -1.23 -8.98
C TRP A 30 3.68 -0.88 -7.73
N GLN A 31 2.46 -1.39 -7.64
CA GLN A 31 1.57 -1.19 -6.50
C GLN A 31 1.16 -2.52 -5.90
N ALA A 32 1.52 -2.74 -4.65
CA ALA A 32 0.96 -3.83 -3.85
C ALA A 32 -0.53 -3.60 -3.62
N GLY A 33 -1.33 -4.63 -3.81
CA GLY A 33 -2.77 -4.58 -3.58
C GLY A 33 -3.14 -5.03 -2.18
N LEU A 34 -2.82 -6.28 -1.86
CA LEU A 34 -3.14 -6.95 -0.60
C LEU A 34 -1.93 -7.61 0.06
N GLU A 35 -0.76 -7.41 -0.50
CA GLU A 35 0.48 -7.96 0.01
C GLU A 35 0.84 -7.33 1.35
N THR A 36 1.31 -8.15 2.29
CA THR A 36 1.86 -7.72 3.58
C THR A 36 3.30 -7.23 3.42
N PRO A 37 3.91 -6.56 4.40
CA PRO A 37 5.32 -6.16 4.31
C PRO A 37 6.25 -7.33 3.94
N ASP A 38 6.05 -8.51 4.53
CA ASP A 38 6.84 -9.71 4.24
C ASP A 38 6.62 -10.24 2.81
N GLU A 39 5.42 -10.04 2.26
CA GLU A 39 5.10 -10.40 0.87
C GLU A 39 5.61 -9.36 -0.12
N VAL A 40 5.71 -8.09 0.24
CA VAL A 40 6.17 -6.99 -0.63
C VAL A 40 7.67 -7.06 -0.91
N ALA A 41 8.49 -7.29 0.10
CA ALA A 41 9.95 -7.29 -0.04
C ALA A 41 10.46 -8.24 -1.14
N PRO A 42 10.06 -9.53 -1.18
CA PRO A 42 10.50 -10.45 -2.24
C PRO A 42 9.97 -10.06 -3.62
N VAL A 43 8.78 -9.46 -3.73
CA VAL A 43 8.23 -9.02 -5.02
C VAL A 43 9.03 -7.84 -5.57
N ILE A 44 9.34 -6.84 -4.75
CA ILE A 44 10.18 -5.69 -5.16
C ILE A 44 11.56 -6.17 -5.59
N SER A 45 12.17 -7.09 -4.84
CA SER A 45 13.46 -7.69 -5.20
C SER A 45 13.40 -8.40 -6.56
N ALA A 46 12.37 -9.21 -6.80
CA ALA A 46 12.18 -9.91 -8.07
C ALA A 46 11.92 -8.95 -9.25
N ILE A 47 11.17 -7.84 -9.03
CA ILE A 47 10.99 -6.80 -10.05
C ILE A 47 12.33 -6.15 -10.39
N ARG A 48 13.13 -5.78 -9.40
CA ARG A 48 14.46 -5.17 -9.62
C ARG A 48 15.39 -6.10 -10.41
N GLN A 49 15.37 -7.39 -10.12
CA GLN A 49 16.13 -8.39 -10.89
C GLN A 49 15.63 -8.46 -12.33
N ALA A 50 14.32 -8.56 -12.55
CA ALA A 50 13.74 -8.60 -13.89
C ALA A 50 13.99 -7.31 -14.70
N LEU A 51 14.08 -6.15 -14.06
CA LEU A 51 14.45 -4.88 -14.70
C LEU A 51 15.87 -4.91 -15.28
N VAL A 52 16.82 -5.58 -14.62
CA VAL A 52 18.18 -5.76 -15.15
C VAL A 52 18.15 -6.58 -16.45
N GLU A 53 17.37 -7.68 -16.47
CA GLU A 53 17.19 -8.51 -17.67
C GLU A 53 16.57 -7.72 -18.84
N GLU A 54 15.59 -6.86 -18.55
CA GLU A 54 14.90 -6.01 -19.53
C GLU A 54 15.70 -4.72 -19.89
N ARG A 55 16.86 -4.48 -19.27
CA ARG A 55 17.66 -3.25 -19.40
C ARG A 55 16.85 -1.98 -19.16
N ARG A 56 16.00 -2.00 -18.14
CA ARG A 56 15.12 -0.90 -17.75
C ARG A 56 15.32 -0.54 -16.28
N THR A 57 14.79 0.62 -15.91
CA THR A 57 14.74 1.11 -14.53
C THR A 57 13.32 1.53 -14.19
N ILE A 58 12.97 1.42 -12.92
CA ILE A 58 11.82 2.07 -12.28
C ILE A 58 12.41 2.96 -11.19
N ASP A 59 11.90 4.17 -11.05
CA ASP A 59 12.37 5.12 -10.05
C ASP A 59 12.24 4.50 -8.65
N HIS A 60 13.21 4.75 -7.79
CA HIS A 60 13.28 4.14 -6.46
C HIS A 60 12.05 4.44 -5.59
N ASP A 61 11.37 5.56 -5.84
CA ASP A 61 10.15 6.00 -5.16
C ASP A 61 8.85 5.53 -5.87
N HIS A 62 8.94 4.64 -6.85
CA HIS A 62 7.77 4.12 -7.59
C HIS A 62 7.38 2.69 -7.20
N TYR A 63 7.50 2.37 -5.91
CA TYR A 63 6.99 1.12 -5.32
C TYR A 63 5.95 1.44 -4.26
N GLY A 64 4.71 1.03 -4.49
CA GLY A 64 3.58 1.35 -3.64
C GLY A 64 3.15 0.21 -2.74
N ALA A 65 2.62 0.56 -1.56
CA ALA A 65 1.94 -0.35 -0.65
C ALA A 65 0.55 0.16 -0.29
N ALA A 66 -0.30 -0.72 0.22
CA ALA A 66 -1.65 -0.38 0.63
C ALA A 66 -2.06 -1.14 1.88
N PHE A 67 -2.78 -0.47 2.78
CA PHE A 67 -3.48 -1.11 3.89
C PHE A 67 -4.67 -0.27 4.35
N SER A 68 -5.59 -0.90 5.07
CA SER A 68 -6.73 -0.21 5.66
C SER A 68 -6.42 0.20 7.10
N PHE A 69 -6.97 1.33 7.54
CA PHE A 69 -6.73 1.79 8.91
C PHE A 69 -8.00 2.31 9.58
N ARG A 70 -7.97 2.29 10.91
CA ARG A 70 -8.94 2.97 11.77
C ARG A 70 -8.26 3.50 13.04
N PHE A 71 -8.43 4.78 13.31
CA PHE A 71 -8.20 5.33 14.65
C PHE A 71 -9.31 4.83 15.56
N GLY A 72 -8.97 3.85 16.40
CA GLY A 72 -9.91 3.14 17.22
C GLY A 72 -9.37 1.77 17.65
N ASN A 73 -10.22 0.76 17.68
CA ASN A 73 -9.81 -0.57 18.12
C ASN A 73 -10.47 -1.69 17.31
N TRP A 74 -9.92 -2.89 17.44
CA TRP A 74 -10.36 -4.08 16.71
C TRP A 74 -11.79 -4.54 17.02
N ARG A 75 -12.38 -4.10 18.15
CA ARG A 75 -13.75 -4.50 18.55
C ARG A 75 -14.84 -3.67 17.89
N GLU A 76 -14.48 -2.61 17.22
CA GLU A 76 -15.45 -1.72 16.57
C GLU A 76 -16.17 -2.40 15.39
N PRO A 77 -17.49 -2.21 15.24
CA PRO A 77 -18.28 -2.88 14.20
C PRO A 77 -17.74 -2.66 12.78
N ALA A 78 -17.28 -1.45 12.46
CA ALA A 78 -16.70 -1.13 11.15
C ALA A 78 -15.44 -1.97 10.87
N VAL A 79 -14.57 -2.14 11.87
CA VAL A 79 -13.36 -2.97 11.75
C VAL A 79 -13.71 -4.43 11.60
N GLN A 80 -14.65 -4.95 12.41
CA GLN A 80 -15.11 -6.33 12.33
C GLN A 80 -15.74 -6.65 10.97
N LYS A 81 -16.50 -5.71 10.41
CA LYS A 81 -17.08 -5.85 9.06
C LYS A 81 -15.98 -5.89 7.98
N ALA A 82 -14.97 -5.03 8.07
CA ALA A 82 -13.84 -5.03 7.16
C ALA A 82 -13.04 -6.34 7.30
N ALA A 83 -12.76 -6.80 8.52
CA ALA A 83 -12.07 -8.05 8.78
C ALA A 83 -12.82 -9.26 8.18
N ALA A 84 -14.13 -9.34 8.39
CA ALA A 84 -14.95 -10.38 7.80
C ALA A 84 -14.92 -10.37 6.26
N PHE A 85 -14.84 -9.18 5.63
CA PHE A 85 -14.68 -9.06 4.19
C PHE A 85 -13.33 -9.64 3.71
N PHE A 86 -12.23 -9.33 4.39
CA PHE A 86 -10.91 -9.89 4.07
C PHE A 86 -10.90 -11.42 4.20
N GLN A 87 -11.44 -11.94 5.29
CA GLN A 87 -11.49 -13.40 5.53
C GLN A 87 -12.44 -14.12 4.57
N GLY A 88 -13.66 -13.65 4.46
CA GLY A 88 -14.72 -14.36 3.73
C GLY A 88 -14.59 -14.22 2.21
N ARG A 89 -14.39 -13.00 1.71
CA ARG A 89 -14.42 -12.75 0.27
C ARG A 89 -13.04 -12.82 -0.40
N LEU A 90 -12.00 -12.47 0.32
CA LEU A 90 -10.64 -12.41 -0.23
C LEU A 90 -9.77 -13.59 0.23
N ALA A 91 -10.24 -14.42 1.15
CA ALA A 91 -9.49 -15.52 1.78
C ALA A 91 -8.10 -15.05 2.29
N ARG A 92 -8.07 -13.87 2.93
CA ARG A 92 -6.85 -13.25 3.46
C ARG A 92 -7.01 -12.95 4.95
N ALA A 93 -5.94 -13.15 5.71
CA ALA A 93 -5.90 -12.72 7.11
C ALA A 93 -6.06 -11.20 7.20
N PRO A 94 -6.96 -10.67 8.05
CA PRO A 94 -7.19 -9.22 8.15
C PRO A 94 -6.09 -8.48 8.91
N GLU A 95 -5.50 -9.09 9.95
CA GLU A 95 -4.56 -8.42 10.85
C GLU A 95 -3.36 -7.79 10.16
N PRO A 96 -2.72 -8.42 9.15
CA PRO A 96 -1.62 -7.77 8.45
C PRO A 96 -2.08 -6.66 7.48
N ARG A 97 -3.39 -6.57 7.17
CA ARG A 97 -3.96 -5.69 6.14
C ARG A 97 -4.82 -4.57 6.71
N ILE A 98 -5.13 -4.66 7.99
CA ILE A 98 -5.88 -3.65 8.76
C ILE A 98 -5.03 -3.23 9.95
N VAL A 99 -4.94 -1.94 10.17
CA VAL A 99 -4.42 -1.35 11.41
C VAL A 99 -5.57 -0.67 12.13
N ALA A 100 -5.91 -1.17 13.32
CA ALA A 100 -6.88 -0.53 14.20
C ALA A 100 -6.17 -0.15 15.51
N GLY A 101 -5.91 1.14 15.68
CA GLY A 101 -5.11 1.67 16.78
C GLY A 101 -5.00 3.19 16.72
N GLY A 102 -3.95 3.74 17.28
CA GLY A 102 -3.59 5.16 17.18
C GLY A 102 -2.57 5.44 16.08
N SER A 103 -2.00 6.63 16.13
CA SER A 103 -0.98 7.10 15.18
C SER A 103 0.26 6.21 15.18
N ASP A 104 0.69 5.73 16.35
CA ASP A 104 1.89 4.91 16.50
C ASP A 104 1.77 3.57 15.77
N GLU A 105 0.62 2.89 15.86
CA GLU A 105 0.37 1.63 15.17
C GLU A 105 0.33 1.82 13.64
N ILE A 106 -0.22 2.94 13.19
CA ILE A 106 -0.26 3.26 11.74
C ILE A 106 1.16 3.59 11.24
N LEU A 107 1.93 4.38 12.00
CA LEU A 107 3.32 4.71 11.69
C LEU A 107 4.21 3.46 11.69
N ALA A 108 4.04 2.56 12.65
CA ALA A 108 4.76 1.29 12.68
C ALA A 108 4.52 0.48 11.40
N ARG A 109 3.26 0.36 10.94
CA ARG A 109 2.94 -0.34 9.70
C ARG A 109 3.53 0.35 8.47
N VAL A 110 3.53 1.68 8.42
CA VAL A 110 4.20 2.43 7.35
C VAL A 110 5.71 2.12 7.36
N ALA A 111 6.35 2.13 8.52
CA ALA A 111 7.77 1.81 8.66
C ALA A 111 8.11 0.38 8.21
N GLU A 112 7.27 -0.61 8.53
CA GLU A 112 7.42 -2.00 8.05
C GLU A 112 7.41 -2.06 6.52
N PHE A 113 6.49 -1.36 5.85
CA PHE A 113 6.44 -1.31 4.39
C PHE A 113 7.61 -0.54 3.78
N ILE A 114 8.08 0.54 4.42
CA ILE A 114 9.30 1.26 3.99
C ILE A 114 10.50 0.31 4.06
N ALA A 115 10.66 -0.42 5.15
CA ALA A 115 11.72 -1.43 5.30
C ALA A 115 11.62 -2.53 4.23
N ALA A 116 10.41 -2.89 3.79
CA ALA A 116 10.16 -3.81 2.68
C ALA A 116 10.45 -3.21 1.29
N GLY A 117 10.78 -1.91 1.20
CA GLY A 117 11.14 -1.20 -0.02
C GLY A 117 10.01 -0.41 -0.68
N ALA A 118 8.85 -0.27 -0.05
CA ALA A 118 7.78 0.60 -0.53
C ALA A 118 8.09 2.08 -0.19
N SER A 119 7.62 2.98 -1.05
CA SER A 119 7.87 4.43 -0.94
C SER A 119 6.60 5.27 -1.08
N LYS A 120 5.53 4.69 -1.62
CA LYS A 120 4.23 5.35 -1.76
C LYS A 120 3.13 4.51 -1.13
N PHE A 121 2.09 5.18 -0.61
CA PHE A 121 1.08 4.50 0.20
C PHE A 121 -0.33 4.87 -0.23
N ILE A 122 -1.19 3.86 -0.31
CA ILE A 122 -2.64 4.00 -0.38
C ILE A 122 -3.19 3.56 0.97
N LEU A 123 -3.59 4.52 1.81
CA LEU A 123 -4.16 4.28 3.13
C LEU A 123 -5.68 4.45 3.05
N SER A 124 -6.41 3.36 3.28
CA SER A 124 -7.86 3.32 3.16
C SER A 124 -8.52 3.41 4.53
N PRO A 125 -9.23 4.50 4.86
CA PRO A 125 -9.92 4.61 6.14
C PRO A 125 -11.09 3.63 6.23
N ILE A 126 -11.23 2.98 7.37
CA ILE A 126 -12.41 2.17 7.71
C ILE A 126 -13.37 3.05 8.50
N GLY A 127 -14.60 3.20 8.02
CA GLY A 127 -15.63 3.99 8.68
C GLY A 127 -17.03 3.42 8.48
N ASP A 128 -17.94 3.79 9.37
CA ASP A 128 -19.36 3.37 9.33
C ASP A 128 -20.18 4.17 8.31
N ASN A 129 -19.74 5.38 7.99
CA ASN A 129 -20.40 6.30 7.05
C ASN A 129 -19.40 7.38 6.57
N ASP A 130 -19.80 8.21 5.61
CA ASP A 130 -18.97 9.23 5.00
C ASP A 130 -18.38 10.23 6.01
N ARG A 131 -19.16 10.64 7.03
CA ARG A 131 -18.69 11.56 8.07
C ARG A 131 -17.56 10.93 8.89
N ASP A 132 -17.69 9.66 9.23
CA ASP A 132 -16.67 8.91 9.95
C ASP A 132 -15.40 8.73 9.09
N ILE A 133 -15.56 8.36 7.82
CA ILE A 133 -14.44 8.26 6.85
C ILE A 133 -13.68 9.60 6.75
N VAL A 134 -14.39 10.71 6.66
CA VAL A 134 -13.77 12.05 6.64
C VAL A 134 -13.04 12.35 7.95
N SER A 135 -13.61 11.97 9.10
CA SER A 135 -12.95 12.12 10.40
C SER A 135 -11.66 11.30 10.49
N GLN A 136 -11.70 10.02 10.11
CA GLN A 136 -10.52 9.15 10.06
C GLN A 136 -9.42 9.72 9.15
N THR A 137 -9.82 10.26 8.00
CA THR A 137 -8.88 10.89 7.06
C THR A 137 -8.24 12.15 7.65
N LYS A 138 -9.00 12.98 8.38
CA LYS A 138 -8.46 14.17 9.05
C LYS A 138 -7.41 13.78 10.11
N HIS A 139 -7.70 12.80 10.96
CA HIS A 139 -6.72 12.30 11.94
C HIS A 139 -5.44 11.81 11.25
N LEU A 140 -5.56 11.08 10.13
CA LEU A 140 -4.39 10.65 9.35
C LEU A 140 -3.54 11.84 8.88
N ILE A 141 -4.20 12.88 8.36
CA ILE A 141 -3.52 14.09 7.85
C ILE A 141 -2.84 14.87 8.99
N GLU A 142 -3.50 15.00 10.13
CA GLU A 142 -3.06 15.84 11.25
C GLU A 142 -1.99 15.14 12.10
N GLU A 143 -2.11 13.84 12.31
CA GLU A 143 -1.29 13.11 13.27
C GLU A 143 -0.22 12.21 12.63
N VAL A 144 -0.49 11.63 11.46
CA VAL A 144 0.42 10.66 10.84
C VAL A 144 1.29 11.26 9.74
N LEU A 145 0.70 12.05 8.83
CA LEU A 145 1.46 12.60 7.68
C LEU A 145 2.66 13.46 8.08
N PRO A 146 2.62 14.29 9.14
CA PRO A 146 3.79 15.06 9.56
C PRO A 146 4.96 14.16 9.99
N GLU A 147 4.66 13.04 10.63
CA GLU A 147 5.69 12.11 11.11
C GLU A 147 6.27 11.26 9.97
N VAL A 148 5.43 10.82 9.01
CA VAL A 148 5.92 10.08 7.82
C VAL A 148 6.92 10.92 7.02
N LYS A 149 6.72 12.24 6.93
CA LYS A 149 7.68 13.13 6.24
C LYS A 149 9.06 13.12 6.89
N LYS A 150 9.15 12.88 8.20
CA LYS A 150 10.43 12.78 8.91
C LYS A 150 11.14 11.45 8.65
N LEU A 151 10.38 10.37 8.39
CA LEU A 151 10.93 9.05 8.08
C LEU A 151 11.60 8.98 6.69
N ASN A 152 11.30 9.92 5.81
CA ASN A 152 11.82 9.98 4.45
C ASN A 152 12.98 10.99 4.28
N GLN A 153 13.47 11.57 5.37
CA GLN A 153 14.65 12.44 5.39
C GLN A 153 15.88 11.68 5.85
#